data_838083c609c37ce62f8ca5b796f306ba
#
_entry.id   838083c609c37ce62f8ca5b796f306ba
#
_cell.length_a   1.000
_cell.length_b   1.000
_cell.length_c   1.000
_cell.angle_alpha   90.00
_cell.angle_beta   90.00
_cell.angle_gamma   90.00
#
_symmetry.space_group_name_H-M   'P 1'
#
loop_
_entity.id
_entity.type
_entity.pdbx_description
1 polymer ?
#
loop_
_entity_poly.entity_id
_entity_poly.type
_entity_poly.pdbx_seq_one_letter_code
_entity_poly.pdbx_strand_id
1 'polypeptide(L)'
;MLHADQAPIRAARLTQSGTLRASLRSRVWMRFDSIQEIVPPAVSFDWDARVRFGPLVRLRVRDSLLEGRAGSRVDLWSAIKLGADADKPELNEGALHRYLAEAVWYPTALFPSEHLAWTPIDERKALATLTSHGTSVSLEFHFNREGEVAAIYTPQRWMKSGRHYVQMPWEGHFFGYWECSGMLIPAAGEVGWHVDGKWQAVWKGRVTYAS
;
A
#
# COMPACT_ATOMS: atom_id res chain seq x y z
N MET A 1 -0.30 12.11 -16.39
CA MET A 1 -1.40 11.46 -17.11
C MET A 1 -0.84 10.18 -17.71
N LEU A 2 -1.52 9.05 -17.60
CA LEU A 2 -1.09 7.82 -18.29
C LEU A 2 -1.52 7.93 -19.75
N HIS A 3 -0.61 7.65 -20.67
CA HIS A 3 -0.94 7.55 -22.09
C HIS A 3 -1.37 6.11 -22.41
N ALA A 4 -2.37 5.96 -23.27
CA ALA A 4 -2.87 4.63 -23.67
C ALA A 4 -1.78 3.73 -24.30
N ASP A 5 -0.73 4.33 -24.84
CA ASP A 5 0.41 3.64 -25.49
C ASP A 5 1.54 3.30 -24.52
N GLN A 6 1.39 3.56 -23.22
CA GLN A 6 2.42 3.25 -22.23
C GLN A 6 2.60 1.74 -22.12
N ALA A 7 3.84 1.28 -22.29
CA ALA A 7 4.16 -0.14 -22.12
C ALA A 7 3.88 -0.58 -20.68
N PRO A 8 3.22 -1.73 -20.48
CA PRO A 8 2.92 -2.23 -19.15
C PRO A 8 4.20 -2.47 -18.32
N ILE A 9 4.20 -1.98 -17.09
CA ILE A 9 5.26 -2.28 -16.12
C ILE A 9 5.19 -3.77 -15.78
N ARG A 10 6.24 -4.52 -16.09
CA ARG A 10 6.34 -5.96 -15.79
C ARG A 10 6.91 -6.23 -14.41
N ALA A 11 7.82 -5.38 -13.95
CA ALA A 11 8.39 -5.39 -12.62
C ALA A 11 8.77 -3.98 -12.21
N ALA A 12 8.63 -3.67 -10.93
CA ALA A 12 9.05 -2.41 -10.34
C ALA A 12 9.82 -2.67 -9.05
N ARG A 13 10.85 -1.89 -8.81
CA ARG A 13 11.58 -1.89 -7.54
C ARG A 13 11.57 -0.49 -6.98
N LEU A 14 10.95 -0.35 -5.81
CA LEU A 14 10.80 0.93 -5.12
C LEU A 14 11.67 0.98 -3.89
N THR A 15 12.32 2.12 -3.65
CA THR A 15 12.90 2.46 -2.36
C THR A 15 11.96 3.41 -1.63
N GLN A 16 11.79 3.16 -0.35
CA GLN A 16 10.91 3.98 0.47
C GLN A 16 11.63 4.37 1.76
N SER A 17 11.38 5.58 2.22
CA SER A 17 11.86 6.05 3.52
C SER A 17 10.81 6.90 4.19
N GLY A 18 10.74 6.83 5.52
CA GLY A 18 9.71 7.59 6.22
C GLY A 18 9.55 7.22 7.68
N THR A 19 8.32 7.29 8.15
CA THR A 19 7.96 6.95 9.52
C THR A 19 6.69 6.11 9.56
N LEU A 20 6.61 5.20 10.51
CA LEU A 20 5.43 4.39 10.78
C LEU A 20 5.18 4.23 12.29
N ARG A 21 3.94 3.89 12.63
CA ARG A 21 3.54 3.54 14.00
C ARG A 21 3.18 2.06 14.07
N ALA A 22 3.57 1.43 15.16
CA ALA A 22 3.27 0.00 15.38
C ALA A 22 1.77 -0.28 15.59
N SER A 23 1.00 0.71 16.05
CA SER A 23 -0.45 0.63 16.24
C SER A 23 -1.07 2.03 16.34
N LEU A 24 -2.38 2.12 16.23
CA LEU A 24 -3.14 3.35 16.45
C LEU A 24 -2.98 3.91 17.88
N ARG A 25 -2.74 3.05 18.85
CA ARG A 25 -2.50 3.45 20.25
C ARG A 25 -1.09 4.00 20.50
N SER A 26 -0.13 3.68 19.61
CA SER A 26 1.24 4.17 19.74
C SER A 26 1.31 5.64 19.35
N ARG A 27 1.89 6.48 20.22
CA ARG A 27 2.24 7.87 19.90
C ARG A 27 3.63 7.97 19.25
N VAL A 28 4.38 6.87 19.24
CA VAL A 28 5.77 6.87 18.77
C VAL A 28 5.81 6.57 17.28
N TRP A 29 6.44 7.47 16.54
CA TRP A 29 6.79 7.29 15.14
C TRP A 29 8.20 6.73 15.03
N MET A 30 8.31 5.58 14.36
CA MET A 30 9.58 4.90 14.11
C MET A 30 10.00 5.19 12.67
N ARG A 31 11.27 5.51 12.47
CA ARG A 31 11.85 5.69 11.12
C ARG A 31 12.02 4.34 10.44
N PHE A 32 11.77 4.29 9.14
CA PHE A 32 12.04 3.12 8.33
C PHE A 32 12.72 3.49 7.01
N ASP A 33 13.46 2.53 6.49
CA ASP A 33 13.92 2.46 5.10
C ASP A 33 13.51 1.09 4.57
N SER A 34 13.01 1.01 3.35
CA SER A 34 12.55 -0.24 2.76
C SER A 34 12.85 -0.34 1.28
N ILE A 35 12.86 -1.58 0.82
CA ILE A 35 12.82 -1.94 -0.60
C ILE A 35 11.54 -2.71 -0.82
N GLN A 36 10.86 -2.43 -1.92
CA GLN A 36 9.69 -3.17 -2.35
C GLN A 36 9.88 -3.64 -3.78
N GLU A 37 9.69 -4.91 -4.00
CA GLU A 37 9.67 -5.52 -5.33
C GLU A 37 8.22 -5.83 -5.69
N ILE A 38 7.79 -5.42 -6.88
CA ILE A 38 6.43 -5.58 -7.36
C ILE A 38 6.46 -6.24 -8.73
N VAL A 39 5.58 -7.21 -8.94
CA VAL A 39 5.33 -7.84 -10.25
C VAL A 39 3.85 -7.66 -10.61
N PRO A 40 3.49 -6.54 -11.27
CA PRO A 40 2.11 -6.21 -11.56
C PRO A 40 1.32 -7.32 -12.30
N PRO A 41 1.87 -8.02 -13.30
CA PRO A 41 1.15 -9.10 -13.96
C PRO A 41 0.75 -10.27 -13.04
N ALA A 42 1.48 -10.48 -11.95
CA ALA A 42 1.20 -11.52 -10.96
C ALA A 42 0.40 -10.99 -9.75
N VAL A 43 0.03 -9.71 -9.73
CA VAL A 43 -0.60 -9.05 -8.58
C VAL A 43 0.16 -9.36 -7.29
N SER A 44 1.49 -9.15 -7.31
CA SER A 44 2.35 -9.56 -6.22
C SER A 44 3.32 -8.46 -5.78
N PHE A 45 3.71 -8.51 -4.51
CA PHE A 45 4.79 -7.68 -3.96
C PHE A 45 5.54 -8.39 -2.83
N ASP A 46 6.78 -7.98 -2.60
CA ASP A 46 7.58 -8.26 -1.40
C ASP A 46 8.15 -6.95 -0.88
N TRP A 47 7.82 -6.58 0.35
CA TRP A 47 8.25 -5.38 1.03
C TRP A 47 9.13 -5.73 2.21
N ASP A 48 10.38 -5.26 2.21
CA ASP A 48 11.39 -5.51 3.25
C ASP A 48 11.82 -4.18 3.87
N ALA A 49 11.45 -3.94 5.12
CA ALA A 49 11.73 -2.71 5.84
C ALA A 49 12.64 -2.90 7.04
N ARG A 50 13.59 -1.98 7.17
CA ARG A 50 14.40 -1.80 8.37
C ARG A 50 13.82 -0.66 9.18
N VAL A 51 13.24 -0.99 10.33
CA VAL A 51 12.58 -0.04 11.22
C VAL A 51 13.49 0.23 12.43
N ARG A 52 13.66 1.51 12.76
CA ARG A 52 14.50 1.98 13.87
C ARG A 52 13.64 2.58 14.97
N PHE A 53 13.77 2.02 16.17
CA PHE A 53 13.15 2.54 17.37
C PHE A 53 14.24 2.96 18.35
N GLY A 54 14.46 4.27 18.46
CA GLY A 54 15.59 4.82 19.23
C GLY A 54 16.95 4.39 18.65
N PRO A 55 18.04 4.57 19.42
CA PRO A 55 19.40 4.29 18.94
C PRO A 55 19.74 2.80 18.87
N LEU A 56 19.09 1.96 19.68
CA LEU A 56 19.52 0.58 19.92
C LEU A 56 18.61 -0.47 19.28
N VAL A 57 17.29 -0.20 19.11
CA VAL A 57 16.36 -1.22 18.63
C VAL A 57 16.18 -1.12 17.11
N ARG A 58 16.47 -2.23 16.45
CA ARG A 58 16.30 -2.40 15.01
C ARG A 58 15.36 -3.57 14.74
N LEU A 59 14.28 -3.29 14.03
CA LEU A 59 13.33 -4.30 13.59
C LEU A 59 13.47 -4.48 12.09
N ARG A 60 13.27 -5.71 11.62
CA ARG A 60 13.02 -6.01 10.21
C ARG A 60 11.58 -6.42 10.08
N VAL A 61 10.86 -5.75 9.20
CA VAL A 61 9.46 -6.06 8.88
C VAL A 61 9.41 -6.50 7.44
N ARG A 62 8.80 -7.65 7.18
CA ARG A 62 8.58 -8.14 5.82
C ARG A 62 7.10 -8.41 5.64
N ASP A 63 6.53 -7.78 4.61
CA ASP A 63 5.17 -8.03 4.16
C ASP A 63 5.19 -8.46 2.70
N SER A 64 4.38 -9.43 2.35
CA SER A 64 4.31 -9.94 0.97
C SER A 64 2.90 -10.29 0.57
N LEU A 65 2.66 -10.29 -0.73
CA LEU A 65 1.50 -10.90 -1.39
C LEU A 65 2.04 -11.70 -2.57
N LEU A 66 1.96 -13.01 -2.50
CA LEU A 66 2.46 -13.93 -3.52
C LEU A 66 1.38 -14.97 -3.81
N GLU A 67 0.99 -15.11 -5.06
CA GLU A 67 -0.04 -16.07 -5.49
C GLU A 67 -1.33 -15.98 -4.66
N GLY A 68 -1.77 -14.74 -4.36
CA GLY A 68 -2.95 -14.46 -3.54
C GLY A 68 -2.79 -14.68 -2.03
N ARG A 69 -1.63 -15.13 -1.58
CA ARG A 69 -1.33 -15.40 -0.16
C ARG A 69 -0.45 -14.30 0.42
N ALA A 70 -0.92 -13.69 1.48
CA ALA A 70 -0.18 -12.67 2.20
C ALA A 70 0.67 -13.26 3.32
N GLY A 71 1.85 -12.67 3.51
CA GLY A 71 2.73 -12.93 4.62
C GLY A 71 3.12 -11.64 5.34
N SER A 72 3.21 -11.69 6.66
CA SER A 72 3.74 -10.58 7.47
C SER A 72 4.64 -11.15 8.56
N ARG A 73 5.86 -10.61 8.68
CA ARG A 73 6.84 -11.05 9.66
C ARG A 73 7.60 -9.88 10.27
N VAL A 74 7.79 -9.92 11.57
CA VAL A 74 8.57 -8.93 12.32
C VAL A 74 9.67 -9.66 13.10
N ASP A 75 10.92 -9.26 12.86
CA ASP A 75 12.10 -9.78 13.53
C ASP A 75 12.85 -8.66 14.28
N LEU A 76 13.34 -8.95 15.48
CA LEU A 76 14.23 -8.08 16.24
C LEU A 76 15.68 -8.39 15.84
N TRP A 77 16.44 -7.35 15.47
CA TRP A 77 17.82 -7.44 14.98
C TRP A 77 18.02 -8.45 13.82
N SER A 78 16.96 -8.68 13.05
CA SER A 78 16.93 -9.67 11.95
C SER A 78 17.22 -11.13 12.38
N ALA A 79 17.17 -11.43 13.67
CA ALA A 79 17.50 -12.75 14.23
C ALA A 79 16.38 -13.34 15.10
N ILE A 80 15.71 -12.52 15.90
CA ILE A 80 14.70 -12.99 16.84
C ILE A 80 13.31 -12.70 16.29
N LYS A 81 12.55 -13.74 15.95
CA LYS A 81 11.17 -13.64 15.47
C LYS A 81 10.25 -13.13 16.57
N LEU A 82 9.66 -11.95 16.38
CA LEU A 82 8.67 -11.37 17.30
C LEU A 82 7.24 -11.75 16.94
N GLY A 83 6.95 -11.93 15.66
CA GLY A 83 5.64 -12.32 15.19
C GLY A 83 5.63 -12.66 13.70
N ALA A 84 4.69 -13.50 13.31
CA ALA A 84 4.36 -13.74 11.91
C ALA A 84 2.89 -14.12 11.79
N ASP A 85 2.32 -13.73 10.67
CA ASP A 85 1.02 -14.18 10.17
C ASP A 85 1.17 -14.55 8.70
N ALA A 86 0.42 -15.52 8.25
CA ALA A 86 0.42 -15.93 6.86
C ALA A 86 -0.91 -16.58 6.48
N ASP A 87 -1.30 -16.38 5.23
CA ASP A 87 -2.40 -17.05 4.54
C ASP A 87 -3.72 -17.08 5.33
N LYS A 88 -4.10 -15.92 5.86
CA LYS A 88 -5.41 -15.70 6.45
C LYS A 88 -6.26 -14.85 5.52
N PRO A 89 -7.56 -15.14 5.37
CA PRO A 89 -8.43 -14.36 4.48
C PRO A 89 -8.34 -12.85 4.72
N GLU A 90 -8.37 -12.41 5.98
CA GLU A 90 -8.31 -10.99 6.35
C GLU A 90 -6.95 -10.36 5.99
N LEU A 91 -5.87 -11.14 6.11
CA LEU A 91 -4.53 -10.69 5.76
C LEU A 91 -4.36 -10.62 4.24
N ASN A 92 -4.85 -11.62 3.51
CA ASN A 92 -4.83 -11.69 2.05
C ASN A 92 -5.60 -10.51 1.45
N GLU A 93 -6.82 -10.26 1.92
CA GLU A 93 -7.64 -9.11 1.50
C GLU A 93 -6.95 -7.78 1.86
N GLY A 94 -6.41 -7.64 3.07
CA GLY A 94 -5.67 -6.46 3.49
C GLY A 94 -4.42 -6.18 2.66
N ALA A 95 -3.70 -7.22 2.22
CA ALA A 95 -2.55 -7.09 1.32
C ALA A 95 -2.97 -6.74 -0.11
N LEU A 96 -4.08 -7.29 -0.60
CA LEU A 96 -4.62 -6.95 -1.90
C LEU A 96 -5.11 -5.49 -1.94
N HIS A 97 -5.75 -4.97 -0.88
CA HIS A 97 -6.05 -3.55 -0.72
C HIS A 97 -4.79 -2.68 -0.79
N ARG A 98 -3.71 -3.10 -0.12
CA ARG A 98 -2.43 -2.41 -0.16
C ARG A 98 -1.84 -2.38 -1.57
N TYR A 99 -1.84 -3.52 -2.26
CA TYR A 99 -1.37 -3.61 -3.64
C TYR A 99 -2.12 -2.62 -4.55
N LEU A 100 -3.45 -2.60 -4.47
CA LEU A 100 -4.28 -1.69 -5.29
C LEU A 100 -4.01 -0.22 -4.95
N ALA A 101 -3.87 0.12 -3.67
CA ALA A 101 -3.55 1.47 -3.22
C ALA A 101 -2.18 1.95 -3.70
N GLU A 102 -1.18 1.08 -3.67
CA GLU A 102 0.19 1.38 -4.05
C GLU A 102 0.39 1.41 -5.58
N ALA A 103 -0.61 0.99 -6.37
CA ALA A 103 -0.56 1.03 -7.83
C ALA A 103 -0.39 2.45 -8.39
N VAL A 104 -0.60 3.50 -7.62
CA VAL A 104 -0.23 4.88 -7.97
C VAL A 104 1.27 5.04 -8.27
N TRP A 105 2.13 4.18 -7.70
CA TRP A 105 3.58 4.16 -7.96
C TRP A 105 3.98 3.25 -9.14
N TYR A 106 3.10 2.38 -9.62
CA TYR A 106 3.27 1.56 -10.83
C TYR A 106 1.99 1.60 -11.67
N PRO A 107 1.68 2.81 -12.21
CA PRO A 107 0.32 3.18 -12.60
C PRO A 107 -0.23 2.41 -13.80
N THR A 108 0.58 1.70 -14.58
CA THR A 108 0.05 0.81 -15.62
C THR A 108 -0.73 -0.37 -15.06
N ALA A 109 -0.57 -0.71 -13.77
CA ALA A 109 -1.41 -1.69 -13.07
C ALA A 109 -2.84 -1.18 -12.83
N LEU A 110 -3.09 0.13 -13.01
CA LEU A 110 -4.42 0.73 -12.90
C LEU A 110 -5.20 0.73 -14.24
N PHE A 111 -4.62 0.23 -15.33
CA PHE A 111 -5.38 0.05 -16.56
C PHE A 111 -6.46 -1.03 -16.38
N PRO A 112 -7.65 -0.81 -16.95
CA PRO A 112 -8.69 -1.83 -16.96
C PRO A 112 -8.16 -3.14 -17.55
N SER A 113 -8.51 -4.26 -16.91
CA SER A 113 -8.06 -5.60 -17.30
C SER A 113 -9.08 -6.64 -16.86
N GLU A 114 -8.82 -7.92 -17.12
CA GLU A 114 -9.63 -9.00 -16.56
C GLU A 114 -9.64 -9.04 -15.01
N HIS A 115 -8.62 -8.42 -14.39
CA HIS A 115 -8.48 -8.38 -12.94
C HIS A 115 -8.96 -7.07 -12.33
N LEU A 116 -8.96 -5.96 -13.09
CA LEU A 116 -9.28 -4.63 -12.59
C LEU A 116 -10.40 -3.96 -13.39
N ALA A 117 -11.50 -3.70 -12.69
CA ALA A 117 -12.65 -2.97 -13.22
C ALA A 117 -12.79 -1.60 -12.53
N TRP A 118 -13.24 -0.61 -13.31
CA TRP A 118 -13.54 0.73 -12.83
C TRP A 118 -15.02 1.05 -12.96
N THR A 119 -15.61 1.63 -11.91
CA THR A 119 -16.97 2.14 -11.90
C THR A 119 -16.93 3.62 -11.53
N PRO A 120 -17.45 4.53 -12.37
CA PRO A 120 -17.48 5.95 -12.03
C PRO A 120 -18.42 6.19 -10.84
N ILE A 121 -18.03 7.08 -9.92
CA ILE A 121 -18.87 7.55 -8.81
C ILE A 121 -19.35 8.98 -9.11
N ASP A 122 -18.42 9.87 -9.45
CA ASP A 122 -18.69 11.25 -9.86
C ASP A 122 -17.58 11.76 -10.80
N GLU A 123 -17.54 13.07 -11.08
CA GLU A 123 -16.57 13.68 -12.01
C GLU A 123 -15.11 13.52 -11.59
N ARG A 124 -14.86 13.26 -10.30
CA ARG A 124 -13.51 13.17 -9.72
C ARG A 124 -13.31 11.97 -8.82
N LYS A 125 -14.24 11.01 -8.83
CA LYS A 125 -14.15 9.78 -8.06
C LYS A 125 -14.52 8.58 -8.89
N ALA A 126 -13.79 7.51 -8.73
CA ALA A 126 -14.10 6.23 -9.32
C ALA A 126 -13.77 5.10 -8.33
N LEU A 127 -14.56 4.04 -8.38
CA LEU A 127 -14.31 2.81 -7.64
C LEU A 127 -13.49 1.86 -8.50
N ALA A 128 -12.32 1.48 -8.04
CA ALA A 128 -11.52 0.41 -8.61
C ALA A 128 -11.81 -0.88 -7.86
N THR A 129 -12.18 -1.93 -8.58
CA THR A 129 -12.36 -3.29 -8.02
C THR A 129 -11.32 -4.21 -8.62
N LEU A 130 -10.44 -4.74 -7.77
CA LEU A 130 -9.38 -5.68 -8.13
C LEU A 130 -9.75 -7.06 -7.63
N THR A 131 -9.71 -8.05 -8.53
CA THR A 131 -9.93 -9.46 -8.20
C THR A 131 -8.69 -10.27 -8.56
N SER A 132 -8.15 -11.00 -7.60
CA SER A 132 -7.00 -11.87 -7.82
C SER A 132 -7.08 -13.10 -6.92
N HIS A 133 -6.79 -14.27 -7.47
CA HIS A 133 -6.77 -15.55 -6.74
C HIS A 133 -8.01 -15.78 -5.85
N GLY A 134 -9.20 -15.43 -6.36
CA GLY A 134 -10.47 -15.62 -5.64
C GLY A 134 -10.77 -14.58 -4.55
N THR A 135 -9.88 -13.62 -4.33
CA THR A 135 -10.09 -12.48 -3.42
C THR A 135 -10.42 -11.23 -4.24
N SER A 136 -11.41 -10.44 -3.79
CA SER A 136 -11.80 -9.18 -4.43
C SER A 136 -11.82 -8.05 -3.42
N VAL A 137 -11.26 -6.90 -3.81
CA VAL A 137 -11.21 -5.68 -3.00
C VAL A 137 -11.60 -4.47 -3.82
N SER A 138 -12.13 -3.44 -3.17
CA SER A 138 -12.48 -2.19 -3.82
C SER A 138 -11.94 -0.98 -3.09
N LEU A 139 -11.41 -0.02 -3.85
CA LEU A 139 -10.97 1.29 -3.36
C LEU A 139 -11.61 2.39 -4.17
N GLU A 140 -12.12 3.41 -3.50
CA GLU A 140 -12.44 4.68 -4.14
C GLU A 140 -11.14 5.45 -4.42
N PHE A 141 -10.95 5.88 -5.65
CA PHE A 141 -9.87 6.77 -6.06
C PHE A 141 -10.44 8.17 -6.23
N HIS A 142 -9.85 9.14 -5.55
CA HIS A 142 -10.22 10.54 -5.63
C HIS A 142 -9.16 11.30 -6.41
N PHE A 143 -9.59 11.98 -7.48
CA PHE A 143 -8.69 12.70 -8.38
C PHE A 143 -8.75 14.21 -8.11
N ASN A 144 -7.59 14.88 -8.18
CA ASN A 144 -7.53 16.34 -8.16
C ASN A 144 -7.94 16.94 -9.53
N ARG A 145 -7.83 18.27 -9.67
CA ARG A 145 -8.21 18.97 -10.92
C ARG A 145 -7.28 18.64 -12.09
N GLU A 146 -6.07 18.24 -11.80
CA GLU A 146 -5.03 17.86 -12.75
C GLU A 146 -5.17 16.39 -13.20
N GLY A 147 -6.10 15.63 -12.61
CA GLY A 147 -6.35 14.22 -12.89
C GLY A 147 -5.39 13.26 -12.16
N GLU A 148 -4.63 13.76 -11.17
CA GLU A 148 -3.75 12.94 -10.34
C GLU A 148 -4.55 12.33 -9.18
N VAL A 149 -4.19 11.15 -8.73
CA VAL A 149 -4.81 10.51 -7.55
C VAL A 149 -4.40 11.27 -6.29
N ALA A 150 -5.32 12.03 -5.72
CA ALA A 150 -5.06 12.79 -4.50
C ALA A 150 -5.28 11.94 -3.24
N ALA A 151 -6.28 11.03 -3.28
CA ALA A 151 -6.60 10.16 -2.16
C ALA A 151 -7.20 8.84 -2.63
N ILE A 152 -7.15 7.85 -1.75
CA ILE A 152 -7.88 6.59 -1.86
C ILE A 152 -8.65 6.34 -0.57
N TYR A 153 -9.79 5.65 -0.66
CA TYR A 153 -10.63 5.35 0.50
C TYR A 153 -11.33 3.99 0.36
N THR A 154 -11.49 3.31 1.48
CA THR A 154 -12.42 2.18 1.62
C THR A 154 -13.05 2.20 3.01
N PRO A 155 -14.36 1.93 3.14
CA PRO A 155 -15.00 1.85 4.46
C PRO A 155 -14.62 0.58 5.23
N GLN A 156 -14.08 -0.43 4.57
CA GLN A 156 -13.93 -1.78 5.10
C GLN A 156 -12.59 -2.40 4.72
N ARG A 157 -11.53 -2.04 5.45
CA ARG A 157 -10.25 -2.73 5.35
C ARG A 157 -9.95 -3.45 6.66
N TRP A 158 -9.44 -4.68 6.58
CA TRP A 158 -9.06 -5.44 7.76
C TRP A 158 -7.83 -4.83 8.45
N MET A 159 -8.00 -4.52 9.72
CA MET A 159 -6.95 -4.08 10.63
C MET A 159 -6.74 -5.13 11.72
N LYS A 160 -5.48 -5.50 11.97
CA LYS A 160 -5.13 -6.39 13.08
C LYS A 160 -5.27 -5.65 14.42
N SER A 161 -6.10 -6.18 15.32
CA SER A 161 -6.31 -5.68 16.67
C SER A 161 -6.05 -6.80 17.69
N GLY A 162 -4.81 -6.85 18.20
CA GLY A 162 -4.37 -7.95 19.05
C GLY A 162 -4.33 -9.28 18.30
N ARG A 163 -5.19 -10.23 18.69
CA ARG A 163 -5.30 -11.56 18.06
C ARG A 163 -6.41 -11.65 17.00
N HIS A 164 -7.20 -10.60 16.84
CA HIS A 164 -8.36 -10.55 15.95
C HIS A 164 -8.13 -9.55 14.82
N TYR A 165 -8.97 -9.63 13.79
CA TYR A 165 -9.08 -8.65 12.73
C TYR A 165 -10.42 -7.95 12.84
N VAL A 166 -10.43 -6.64 12.57
CA VAL A 166 -11.63 -5.80 12.53
C VAL A 166 -11.64 -5.00 11.25
N GLN A 167 -12.78 -4.84 10.63
CA GLN A 167 -12.94 -3.96 9.48
C GLN A 167 -13.10 -2.52 9.95
N MET A 168 -12.33 -1.62 9.33
CA MET A 168 -12.36 -0.19 9.65
C MET A 168 -12.18 0.64 8.38
N PRO A 169 -12.71 1.87 8.35
CA PRO A 169 -12.44 2.80 7.27
C PRO A 169 -10.96 3.16 7.20
N TRP A 170 -10.40 3.08 6.01
CA TRP A 170 -8.98 3.33 5.73
C TRP A 170 -8.83 4.29 4.57
N GLU A 171 -7.89 5.20 4.69
CA GLU A 171 -7.66 6.27 3.71
C GLU A 171 -6.18 6.52 3.53
N GLY A 172 -5.79 6.86 2.30
CA GLY A 172 -4.44 7.28 1.93
C GLY A 172 -4.46 8.56 1.11
N HIS A 173 -3.38 9.35 1.24
CA HIS A 173 -3.18 10.59 0.50
C HIS A 173 -1.84 10.55 -0.22
N PHE A 174 -1.76 11.19 -1.40
CA PHE A 174 -0.57 11.21 -2.26
C PHE A 174 -0.20 12.63 -2.65
N PHE A 175 1.11 12.89 -2.71
CA PHE A 175 1.64 14.25 -2.88
C PHE A 175 2.86 14.30 -3.79
N GLY A 176 3.08 15.49 -4.38
CA GLY A 176 4.31 15.84 -5.07
C GLY A 176 4.54 15.01 -6.31
N TYR A 177 3.56 14.98 -7.19
CA TYR A 177 3.65 14.27 -8.44
C TYR A 177 4.83 14.77 -9.29
N TRP A 178 5.54 13.84 -9.89
CA TRP A 178 6.67 14.11 -10.78
C TRP A 178 6.70 13.08 -11.90
N GLU A 179 7.34 13.44 -13.00
CA GLU A 179 7.45 12.56 -14.13
C GLU A 179 8.60 11.57 -13.96
N CYS A 180 8.31 10.29 -14.14
CA CYS A 180 9.27 9.21 -14.13
C CYS A 180 8.98 8.25 -15.28
N SER A 181 9.91 8.16 -16.24
CA SER A 181 9.78 7.30 -17.43
C SER A 181 8.46 7.51 -18.19
N GLY A 182 8.06 8.78 -18.37
CA GLY A 182 6.84 9.15 -19.05
C GLY A 182 5.54 8.93 -18.25
N MET A 183 5.64 8.66 -16.96
CA MET A 183 4.50 8.49 -16.06
C MET A 183 4.54 9.50 -14.92
N LEU A 184 3.39 10.07 -14.56
CA LEU A 184 3.26 10.88 -13.36
C LEU A 184 3.03 9.97 -12.16
N ILE A 185 3.94 10.03 -11.18
CA ILE A 185 3.88 9.26 -9.94
C ILE A 185 4.06 10.16 -8.73
N PRO A 186 3.42 9.87 -7.58
CA PRO A 186 3.60 10.67 -6.39
C PRO A 186 4.96 10.42 -5.72
N ALA A 187 5.65 11.49 -5.27
CA ALA A 187 6.90 11.39 -4.54
C ALA A 187 6.70 10.98 -3.08
N ALA A 188 5.50 11.16 -2.54
CA ALA A 188 5.18 10.87 -1.15
C ALA A 188 3.73 10.44 -0.98
N GLY A 189 3.49 9.71 0.10
CA GLY A 189 2.14 9.34 0.52
C GLY A 189 2.05 9.14 2.02
N GLU A 190 0.84 9.12 2.51
CA GLU A 190 0.51 8.73 3.87
C GLU A 190 -0.77 7.93 3.90
N VAL A 191 -0.85 6.97 4.82
CA VAL A 191 -2.07 6.16 5.02
C VAL A 191 -2.44 6.09 6.49
N GLY A 192 -3.72 5.94 6.74
CA GLY A 192 -4.25 5.91 8.10
C GLY A 192 -5.65 5.31 8.17
N TRP A 193 -6.16 5.28 9.37
CA TRP A 193 -7.45 4.72 9.73
C TRP A 193 -8.35 5.79 10.31
N HIS A 194 -9.65 5.67 10.10
CA HIS A 194 -10.62 6.49 10.80
C HIS A 194 -10.99 5.82 12.12
N VAL A 195 -10.76 6.54 13.22
CA VAL A 195 -11.09 6.10 14.59
C VAL A 195 -11.94 7.18 15.22
N ASP A 196 -13.11 6.84 15.67
CA ASP A 196 -14.07 7.79 16.27
C ASP A 196 -14.31 9.03 15.38
N GLY A 197 -14.46 8.80 14.06
CA GLY A 197 -14.68 9.84 13.07
C GLY A 197 -13.44 10.71 12.75
N LYS A 198 -12.26 10.39 13.29
CA LYS A 198 -11.02 11.14 13.04
C LYS A 198 -10.01 10.27 12.31
N TRP A 199 -9.48 10.79 11.21
CA TRP A 199 -8.39 10.12 10.50
C TRP A 199 -7.07 10.17 11.30
N GLN A 200 -6.39 9.04 11.39
CA GLN A 200 -5.14 8.88 12.12
C GLN A 200 -4.11 8.17 11.24
N ALA A 201 -3.10 8.91 10.80
CA ALA A 201 -2.01 8.35 10.02
C ALA A 201 -1.25 7.27 10.80
N VAL A 202 -0.85 6.20 10.11
CA VAL A 202 -0.01 5.13 10.66
C VAL A 202 1.29 4.93 9.88
N TRP A 203 1.34 5.38 8.65
CA TRP A 203 2.51 5.33 7.77
C TRP A 203 2.62 6.62 6.97
N LYS A 204 3.83 7.15 6.83
CA LYS A 204 4.17 8.30 5.98
C LYS A 204 5.50 8.02 5.31
N GLY A 205 5.56 8.15 4.01
CA GLY A 205 6.78 7.82 3.28
C GLY A 205 6.98 8.63 2.01
N ARG A 206 8.24 8.72 1.62
CA ARG A 206 8.69 9.11 0.28
C ARG A 206 9.01 7.84 -0.49
N VAL A 207 8.70 7.86 -1.77
CA VAL A 207 8.86 6.70 -2.65
C VAL A 207 9.60 7.12 -3.90
N THR A 208 10.59 6.32 -4.30
CA THR A 208 11.35 6.50 -5.54
C THR A 208 11.60 5.14 -6.18
N TYR A 209 11.79 5.10 -7.49
CA TYR A 209 12.27 3.90 -8.15
C TYR A 209 13.74 3.65 -7.76
N ALA A 210 14.06 2.38 -7.48
CA ALA A 210 15.45 1.98 -7.30
C ALA A 210 16.15 1.99 -8.67
N SER A 211 17.30 2.62 -8.71
CA SER A 211 18.23 2.55 -9.86
C SER A 211 18.84 1.17 -9.99
#